data_0c93edf99231a0c254bef120dd3ee789
#
_entry.id   0c93edf99231a0c254bef120dd3ee789
#
_cell.length_a   1.000
_cell.length_b   1.000
_cell.length_c   1.000
_cell.angle_alpha   90.00
_cell.angle_beta   90.00
_cell.angle_gamma   90.00
#
_symmetry.space_group_name_H-M   'P 1'
#
loop_
_entity.id
_entity.type
_entity.pdbx_description
1 polymer ?
#
loop_
_entity_poly.entity_id
_entity_poly.type
_entity_poly.pdbx_seq_one_letter_code
_entity_poly.pdbx_strand_id
1 'polypeptide(L)'
;MKILTIAIPSYNSMDYMRNCIESLLPGGEDVEILIVDDGSKDETPAIADEYEAKYPGIIRAIHQENGGHGEAVNAGLRNATGFFYKVVDSDDWVDAEAYQKILAFLKEAIKEEEPLDMLLSNYVYEKVGAKHKKVIQYHSILPENRYFGWDEIGHFHASQNILMHSVIYRTELLRSFQFELPKHTFYVDNIFVYWPLPYVKKMYYLDVDFYRYFIGRDDQSVNEKVMIG
;
A
#
# COMPACT_ATOMS: atom_id res chain seq x y z
N MET A 1 -13.68 9.88 11.85
CA MET A 1 -12.69 10.13 10.78
C MET A 1 -11.79 8.91 10.72
N LYS A 2 -11.61 8.32 9.56
CA LYS A 2 -10.69 7.18 9.37
C LYS A 2 -9.24 7.69 9.39
N ILE A 3 -8.35 6.94 10.02
CA ILE A 3 -6.92 7.30 10.10
C ILE A 3 -6.22 6.92 8.80
N LEU A 4 -6.48 5.71 8.33
CA LEU A 4 -5.83 5.15 7.16
C LEU A 4 -6.87 4.54 6.21
N THR A 5 -6.83 4.94 4.94
CA THR A 5 -7.48 4.19 3.85
C THR A 5 -6.46 3.25 3.24
N ILE A 6 -6.83 1.98 3.12
CA ILE A 6 -6.06 0.96 2.42
C ILE A 6 -6.82 0.56 1.17
N ALA A 7 -6.25 0.83 0.00
CA ALA A 7 -6.79 0.37 -1.26
C ALA A 7 -6.17 -0.99 -1.64
N ILE A 8 -7.01 -1.93 -2.05
CA ILE A 8 -6.63 -3.24 -2.54
C ILE A 8 -7.02 -3.33 -4.02
N PRO A 9 -6.11 -2.99 -4.96
CA PRO A 9 -6.33 -3.24 -6.38
C PRO A 9 -6.48 -4.74 -6.62
N SER A 10 -7.60 -5.15 -7.23
CA SER A 10 -7.96 -6.55 -7.40
C SER A 10 -8.38 -6.83 -8.84
N TYR A 11 -7.72 -7.78 -9.49
CA TYR A 11 -8.09 -8.27 -10.81
C TYR A 11 -7.85 -9.77 -10.89
N ASN A 12 -8.92 -10.57 -11.02
CA ASN A 12 -8.88 -12.03 -10.99
C ASN A 12 -8.08 -12.56 -9.78
N SER A 13 -8.44 -12.11 -8.59
CA SER A 13 -7.70 -12.31 -7.34
C SER A 13 -8.37 -13.29 -6.37
N MET A 14 -9.36 -14.05 -6.81
CA MET A 14 -10.19 -14.90 -5.95
C MET A 14 -9.37 -15.84 -5.05
N ASP A 15 -8.21 -16.31 -5.52
CA ASP A 15 -7.38 -17.29 -4.82
C ASP A 15 -6.55 -16.67 -3.68
N TYR A 16 -6.37 -15.34 -3.67
CA TYR A 16 -5.41 -14.66 -2.78
C TYR A 16 -6.04 -13.60 -1.89
N MET A 17 -7.02 -12.86 -2.40
CA MET A 17 -7.49 -11.62 -1.78
C MET A 17 -8.04 -11.80 -0.36
N ARG A 18 -8.55 -12.98 0.00
CA ARG A 18 -9.05 -13.24 1.36
C ARG A 18 -7.93 -13.10 2.41
N ASN A 19 -6.73 -13.63 2.13
CA ASN A 19 -5.59 -13.49 3.03
C ASN A 19 -5.18 -12.01 3.20
N CYS A 20 -5.16 -11.25 2.09
CA CYS A 20 -4.91 -9.82 2.12
C CYS A 20 -5.91 -9.10 3.03
N ILE A 21 -7.22 -9.24 2.73
CA ILE A 21 -8.31 -8.57 3.45
C ILE A 21 -8.26 -8.92 4.94
N GLU A 22 -8.13 -10.21 5.29
CA GLU A 22 -8.12 -10.68 6.67
C GLU A 22 -6.94 -10.13 7.47
N SER A 23 -5.77 -9.94 6.84
CA SER A 23 -4.61 -9.32 7.48
C SER A 23 -4.84 -7.84 7.86
N LEU A 24 -5.78 -7.16 7.20
CA LEU A 24 -6.08 -5.76 7.40
C LEU A 24 -7.23 -5.51 8.40
N LEU A 25 -8.07 -6.52 8.67
CA LEU A 25 -9.19 -6.40 9.61
C LEU A 25 -8.81 -5.98 11.04
N PRO A 26 -7.61 -6.36 11.58
CA PRO A 26 -7.19 -5.90 12.89
C PRO A 26 -7.08 -4.37 13.06
N GLY A 27 -7.14 -3.60 11.97
CA GLY A 27 -7.22 -2.14 12.00
C GLY A 27 -8.54 -1.59 12.53
N GLY A 28 -9.61 -2.40 12.49
CA GLY A 28 -10.93 -2.05 13.05
C GLY A 28 -11.49 -0.74 12.52
N GLU A 29 -12.17 0.02 13.39
CA GLU A 29 -12.83 1.28 13.05
C GLU A 29 -11.88 2.43 12.65
N ASP A 30 -10.60 2.30 12.93
CA ASP A 30 -9.60 3.30 12.57
C ASP A 30 -9.26 3.31 11.08
N VAL A 31 -9.57 2.21 10.38
CA VAL A 31 -9.24 2.04 8.97
C VAL A 31 -10.47 1.98 8.08
N GLU A 32 -10.26 2.31 6.83
CA GLU A 32 -11.15 2.05 5.71
C GLU A 32 -10.40 1.15 4.72
N ILE A 33 -11.01 0.05 4.31
CA ILE A 33 -10.46 -0.89 3.34
C ILE A 33 -11.30 -0.77 2.08
N LEU A 34 -10.69 -0.36 0.97
CA LEU A 34 -11.33 -0.23 -0.33
C LEU A 34 -10.87 -1.38 -1.22
N ILE A 35 -11.73 -2.36 -1.45
CA ILE A 35 -11.47 -3.42 -2.42
C ILE A 35 -11.89 -2.89 -3.79
N VAL A 36 -10.91 -2.64 -4.66
CA VAL A 36 -11.16 -2.10 -6.00
C VAL A 36 -11.05 -3.22 -7.02
N ASP A 37 -12.20 -3.77 -7.39
CA ASP A 37 -12.32 -4.78 -8.45
C ASP A 37 -12.23 -4.09 -9.82
N ASP A 38 -11.15 -4.36 -10.54
CA ASP A 38 -10.84 -3.79 -11.85
C ASP A 38 -11.39 -4.64 -13.01
N GLY A 39 -12.66 -5.00 -12.92
CA GLY A 39 -13.40 -5.71 -13.96
C GLY A 39 -13.02 -7.19 -14.07
N SER A 40 -12.89 -7.87 -12.94
CA SER A 40 -12.56 -9.30 -12.84
C SER A 40 -13.60 -10.18 -13.54
N LYS A 41 -13.17 -11.39 -13.93
CA LYS A 41 -13.98 -12.41 -14.61
C LYS A 41 -14.20 -13.66 -13.74
N ASP A 42 -13.55 -13.73 -12.59
CA ASP A 42 -13.67 -14.78 -11.58
C ASP A 42 -14.59 -14.35 -10.43
N GLU A 43 -14.50 -15.01 -9.27
CA GLU A 43 -15.31 -14.73 -8.08
C GLU A 43 -14.83 -13.50 -7.28
N THR A 44 -13.82 -12.76 -7.75
CA THR A 44 -13.30 -11.55 -7.07
C THR A 44 -14.38 -10.55 -6.69
N PRO A 45 -15.33 -10.16 -7.60
CA PRO A 45 -16.39 -9.22 -7.25
C PRO A 45 -17.30 -9.75 -6.14
N ALA A 46 -17.68 -11.03 -6.21
CA ALA A 46 -18.55 -11.65 -5.21
C ALA A 46 -17.89 -11.72 -3.83
N ILE A 47 -16.57 -11.97 -3.79
CA ILE A 47 -15.79 -11.94 -2.55
C ILE A 47 -15.74 -10.51 -1.98
N ALA A 48 -15.54 -9.50 -2.82
CA ALA A 48 -15.54 -8.11 -2.37
C ALA A 48 -16.85 -7.71 -1.71
N ASP A 49 -17.98 -8.05 -2.35
CA ASP A 49 -19.34 -7.81 -1.83
C ASP A 49 -19.62 -8.57 -0.52
N GLU A 50 -19.14 -9.83 -0.43
CA GLU A 50 -19.26 -10.62 0.80
C GLU A 50 -18.58 -9.91 1.98
N TYR A 51 -17.36 -9.40 1.77
CA TYR A 51 -16.62 -8.72 2.84
C TYR A 51 -17.21 -7.35 3.17
N GLU A 52 -17.70 -6.58 2.20
CA GLU A 52 -18.40 -5.33 2.46
C GLU A 52 -19.66 -5.57 3.32
N ALA A 53 -20.46 -6.56 2.97
CA ALA A 53 -21.66 -6.92 3.74
C ALA A 53 -21.33 -7.39 5.16
N LYS A 54 -20.22 -8.09 5.34
CA LYS A 54 -19.77 -8.64 6.64
C LYS A 54 -19.15 -7.58 7.55
N TYR A 55 -18.50 -6.56 6.98
CA TYR A 55 -17.77 -5.52 7.72
C TYR A 55 -18.21 -4.11 7.32
N PRO A 56 -19.50 -3.76 7.49
CA PRO A 56 -20.02 -2.47 7.10
C PRO A 56 -19.32 -1.34 7.87
N GLY A 57 -18.95 -0.28 7.15
CA GLY A 57 -18.23 0.87 7.72
C GLY A 57 -16.71 0.67 7.87
N ILE A 58 -16.20 -0.54 7.59
CA ILE A 58 -14.75 -0.83 7.52
C ILE A 58 -14.37 -1.13 6.08
N ILE A 59 -15.12 -1.99 5.39
CA ILE A 59 -14.83 -2.41 4.01
C ILE A 59 -15.86 -1.79 3.07
N ARG A 60 -15.40 -1.38 1.89
CA ARG A 60 -16.22 -1.00 0.73
C ARG A 60 -15.69 -1.66 -0.52
N ALA A 61 -16.59 -2.24 -1.31
CA ALA A 61 -16.31 -2.74 -2.64
C ALA A 61 -16.52 -1.62 -3.68
N ILE A 62 -15.61 -1.53 -4.62
CA ILE A 62 -15.67 -0.61 -5.76
C ILE A 62 -15.46 -1.44 -7.01
N HIS A 63 -16.48 -1.51 -7.89
CA HIS A 63 -16.40 -2.21 -9.15
C HIS A 63 -16.24 -1.22 -10.29
N GLN A 64 -15.32 -1.48 -11.20
CA GLN A 64 -15.07 -0.63 -12.37
C GLN A 64 -14.77 -1.47 -13.61
N GLU A 65 -14.85 -0.81 -14.78
CA GLU A 65 -14.29 -1.39 -15.99
C GLU A 65 -12.77 -1.48 -15.87
N ASN A 66 -12.17 -2.53 -16.44
CA ASN A 66 -10.74 -2.74 -16.36
C ASN A 66 -9.96 -1.55 -16.92
N GLY A 67 -9.22 -0.90 -16.06
CA GLY A 67 -8.34 0.22 -16.35
C GLY A 67 -6.87 -0.08 -16.05
N GLY A 68 -6.58 -1.26 -15.52
CA GLY A 68 -5.28 -1.70 -15.06
C GLY A 68 -4.97 -1.24 -13.63
N HIS A 69 -3.88 -1.76 -13.06
CA HIS A 69 -3.49 -1.53 -11.67
C HIS A 69 -3.48 -0.04 -11.28
N GLY A 70 -2.92 0.84 -12.13
CA GLY A 70 -2.88 2.28 -11.85
C GLY A 70 -4.26 2.90 -11.67
N GLU A 71 -5.24 2.54 -12.53
CA GLU A 71 -6.60 3.06 -12.42
C GLU A 71 -7.32 2.53 -11.17
N ALA A 72 -7.06 1.29 -10.78
CA ALA A 72 -7.60 0.77 -9.52
C ALA A 72 -7.03 1.53 -8.29
N VAL A 73 -5.74 1.88 -8.30
CA VAL A 73 -5.13 2.75 -7.28
C VAL A 73 -5.76 4.15 -7.30
N ASN A 74 -5.97 4.75 -8.48
CA ASN A 74 -6.63 6.05 -8.62
C ASN A 74 -8.06 6.02 -8.06
N ALA A 75 -8.83 4.98 -8.37
CA ALA A 75 -10.18 4.80 -7.85
C ALA A 75 -10.18 4.69 -6.32
N GLY A 76 -9.23 3.96 -5.76
CA GLY A 76 -9.00 3.92 -4.31
C GLY A 76 -8.75 5.32 -3.74
N LEU A 77 -7.85 6.09 -4.33
CA LEU A 77 -7.52 7.44 -3.85
C LEU A 77 -8.71 8.42 -3.97
N ARG A 78 -9.46 8.36 -5.07
CA ARG A 78 -10.68 9.19 -5.25
C ARG A 78 -11.72 8.92 -4.17
N ASN A 79 -11.85 7.66 -3.75
CA ASN A 79 -12.83 7.22 -2.75
C ASN A 79 -12.32 7.24 -1.31
N ALA A 80 -11.03 7.48 -1.08
CA ALA A 80 -10.41 7.46 0.25
C ALA A 80 -11.02 8.52 1.18
N THR A 81 -11.31 8.13 2.43
CA THR A 81 -11.77 9.02 3.50
C THR A 81 -10.78 9.13 4.66
N GLY A 82 -9.75 8.29 4.67
CA GLY A 82 -8.68 8.29 5.66
C GLY A 82 -7.72 9.46 5.51
N PHE A 83 -7.16 9.89 6.63
CA PHE A 83 -6.13 10.94 6.64
C PHE A 83 -4.88 10.52 5.87
N PHE A 84 -4.53 9.23 5.94
CA PHE A 84 -3.44 8.62 5.20
C PHE A 84 -3.98 7.61 4.18
N TYR A 85 -3.18 7.33 3.16
CA TYR A 85 -3.48 6.42 2.06
C TYR A 85 -2.35 5.41 1.86
N LYS A 86 -2.72 4.13 1.75
CA LYS A 86 -1.84 2.99 1.50
C LYS A 86 -2.41 2.11 0.41
N VAL A 87 -1.56 1.57 -0.44
CA VAL A 87 -1.91 0.49 -1.37
C VAL A 87 -1.35 -0.82 -0.83
N VAL A 88 -2.16 -1.87 -0.84
CA VAL A 88 -1.76 -3.25 -0.57
C VAL A 88 -2.27 -4.11 -1.72
N ASP A 89 -1.37 -4.77 -2.43
CA ASP A 89 -1.74 -5.64 -3.54
C ASP A 89 -2.53 -6.86 -3.06
N SER A 90 -3.49 -7.32 -3.84
CA SER A 90 -4.46 -8.34 -3.43
C SER A 90 -3.85 -9.72 -3.14
N ASP A 91 -2.62 -9.97 -3.59
CA ASP A 91 -1.84 -11.18 -3.34
C ASP A 91 -0.84 -11.07 -2.18
N ASP A 92 -0.74 -9.88 -1.57
CA ASP A 92 0.13 -9.57 -0.45
C ASP A 92 -0.64 -9.49 0.88
N TRP A 93 0.05 -9.30 1.99
CA TRP A 93 -0.56 -9.11 3.32
C TRP A 93 0.31 -8.24 4.21
N VAL A 94 -0.18 -7.96 5.42
CA VAL A 94 0.58 -7.18 6.42
C VAL A 94 0.83 -7.98 7.70
N ASP A 95 1.93 -7.65 8.38
CA ASP A 95 2.23 -8.20 9.69
C ASP A 95 1.36 -7.53 10.76
N ALA A 96 0.68 -8.34 11.58
CA ALA A 96 -0.30 -7.84 12.53
C ALA A 96 0.31 -6.95 13.62
N GLU A 97 1.50 -7.30 14.16
CA GLU A 97 2.16 -6.51 15.20
C GLU A 97 2.69 -5.20 14.66
N ALA A 98 3.37 -5.24 13.50
CA ALA A 98 3.85 -4.05 12.80
C ALA A 98 2.69 -3.12 12.42
N TYR A 99 1.55 -3.68 11.99
CA TYR A 99 0.35 -2.92 11.66
C TYR A 99 -0.20 -2.13 12.85
N GLN A 100 -0.28 -2.74 14.03
CA GLN A 100 -0.72 -2.04 15.25
C GLN A 100 0.24 -0.91 15.63
N LYS A 101 1.56 -1.10 15.47
CA LYS A 101 2.56 -0.04 15.70
C LYS A 101 2.39 1.12 14.73
N ILE A 102 2.14 0.83 13.45
CA ILE A 102 1.87 1.87 12.42
C ILE A 102 0.60 2.64 12.78
N LEU A 103 -0.50 1.97 13.10
CA LEU A 103 -1.76 2.65 13.44
C LEU A 103 -1.62 3.51 14.69
N ALA A 104 -0.93 3.01 15.73
CA ALA A 104 -0.65 3.78 16.94
C ALA A 104 0.16 5.04 16.62
N PHE A 105 1.20 4.94 15.79
CA PHE A 105 1.97 6.08 15.35
C PHE A 105 1.15 7.09 14.53
N LEU A 106 0.38 6.63 13.55
CA LEU A 106 -0.45 7.50 12.70
C LEU A 106 -1.51 8.25 13.50
N LYS A 107 -2.08 7.63 14.56
CA LYS A 107 -3.01 8.31 15.51
C LYS A 107 -2.38 9.50 16.21
N GLU A 108 -1.10 9.41 16.57
CA GLU A 108 -0.39 10.53 17.18
C GLU A 108 0.02 11.55 16.09
N ALA A 109 0.48 11.10 14.94
CA ALA A 109 0.91 11.97 13.84
C ALA A 109 -0.19 12.91 13.31
N ILE A 110 -1.47 12.53 13.39
CA ILE A 110 -2.60 13.39 13.02
C ILE A 110 -2.75 14.60 13.96
N LYS A 111 -2.26 14.51 15.19
CA LYS A 111 -2.38 15.57 16.20
C LYS A 111 -1.29 16.64 16.08
N GLU A 112 -0.27 16.38 15.27
CA GLU A 112 0.85 17.30 15.04
C GLU A 112 0.36 18.57 14.33
N GLU A 113 0.94 19.74 14.69
CA GLU A 113 0.63 21.02 14.07
C GLU A 113 0.99 21.02 12.58
N GLU A 114 2.16 20.48 12.26
CA GLU A 114 2.58 20.25 10.88
C GLU A 114 2.31 18.80 10.47
N PRO A 115 1.48 18.55 9.46
CA PRO A 115 1.10 17.19 9.09
C PRO A 115 2.29 16.38 8.54
N LEU A 116 2.34 15.10 8.89
CA LEU A 116 3.22 14.12 8.26
C LEU A 116 2.80 13.92 6.80
N ASP A 117 3.73 14.02 5.87
CA ASP A 117 3.47 13.80 4.45
C ASP A 117 3.65 12.34 4.02
N MET A 118 4.70 11.69 4.54
CA MET A 118 5.05 10.31 4.18
C MET A 118 5.61 9.54 5.38
N LEU A 119 5.02 8.40 5.68
CA LEU A 119 5.58 7.38 6.57
C LEU A 119 6.24 6.30 5.71
N LEU A 120 7.47 5.92 6.08
CA LEU A 120 8.17 4.76 5.53
C LEU A 120 8.24 3.62 6.55
N SER A 121 8.13 2.39 6.05
CA SER A 121 8.34 1.17 6.83
C SER A 121 9.05 0.12 5.99
N ASN A 122 9.49 -0.97 6.61
CA ASN A 122 10.12 -2.09 5.91
C ASN A 122 9.11 -2.93 5.15
N TYR A 123 9.63 -3.69 4.18
CA TYR A 123 8.89 -4.79 3.57
C TYR A 123 9.73 -6.06 3.50
N VAL A 124 9.05 -7.20 3.48
CA VAL A 124 9.66 -8.52 3.55
C VAL A 124 9.28 -9.32 2.31
N TYR A 125 10.25 -9.86 1.61
CA TYR A 125 10.01 -10.81 0.53
C TYR A 125 9.58 -12.17 1.09
N GLU A 126 8.34 -12.55 0.78
CA GLU A 126 7.74 -13.85 1.11
C GLU A 126 7.84 -14.78 -0.10
N LYS A 127 9.04 -15.34 -0.31
CA LYS A 127 9.29 -16.21 -1.46
C LYS A 127 8.96 -17.66 -1.13
N VAL A 128 8.12 -18.29 -1.97
CA VAL A 128 7.75 -19.70 -1.84
C VAL A 128 9.01 -20.58 -1.81
N GLY A 129 9.12 -21.46 -0.81
CA GLY A 129 10.25 -22.40 -0.64
C GLY A 129 11.57 -21.79 -0.16
N ALA A 130 11.66 -20.49 0.07
CA ALA A 130 12.86 -19.86 0.60
C ALA A 130 13.05 -20.20 2.10
N LYS A 131 14.27 -20.58 2.47
CA LYS A 131 14.63 -20.87 3.89
C LYS A 131 14.77 -19.60 4.74
N HIS A 132 15.11 -18.49 4.10
CA HIS A 132 15.30 -17.19 4.75
C HIS A 132 14.52 -16.12 4.04
N LYS A 133 13.87 -15.24 4.81
CA LYS A 133 13.18 -14.08 4.31
C LYS A 133 14.17 -12.93 4.09
N LYS A 134 14.04 -12.20 3.01
CA LYS A 134 14.82 -10.97 2.77
C LYS A 134 13.98 -9.78 3.21
N VAL A 135 14.47 -9.03 4.17
CA VAL A 135 13.88 -7.76 4.61
C VAL A 135 14.59 -6.61 3.91
N ILE A 136 13.83 -5.64 3.43
CA ILE A 136 14.36 -4.37 2.95
C ILE A 136 14.08 -3.32 4.03
N GLN A 137 15.19 -2.82 4.59
CA GLN A 137 15.20 -1.88 5.73
C GLN A 137 15.95 -0.61 5.33
N TYR A 138 15.62 0.50 5.98
CA TYR A 138 16.16 1.82 5.66
C TYR A 138 16.91 2.47 6.82
N HIS A 139 17.10 1.80 7.96
CA HIS A 139 17.77 2.33 9.16
C HIS A 139 19.18 2.86 8.93
N SER A 140 19.88 2.36 7.91
CA SER A 140 21.22 2.85 7.53
C SER A 140 21.22 4.15 6.72
N ILE A 141 20.04 4.64 6.29
CA ILE A 141 19.87 5.75 5.34
C ILE A 141 18.95 6.82 5.90
N LEU A 142 17.86 6.38 6.55
CA LEU A 142 16.82 7.26 7.08
C LEU A 142 16.99 7.45 8.58
N PRO A 143 16.79 8.67 9.10
CA PRO A 143 16.72 8.90 10.54
C PRO A 143 15.59 8.11 11.18
N GLU A 144 15.88 7.43 12.29
CA GLU A 144 14.92 6.65 13.06
C GLU A 144 14.29 7.47 14.19
N ASN A 145 13.05 7.15 14.54
CA ASN A 145 12.33 7.64 15.72
C ASN A 145 12.23 9.17 15.82
N ARG A 146 12.29 9.88 14.71
CA ARG A 146 12.06 11.33 14.61
C ARG A 146 11.55 11.72 13.23
N TYR A 147 10.94 12.88 13.15
CA TYR A 147 10.61 13.51 11.87
C TYR A 147 11.88 14.02 11.19
N PHE A 148 11.92 14.00 9.86
CA PHE A 148 13.05 14.46 9.05
C PHE A 148 12.61 14.99 7.68
N GLY A 149 13.48 15.75 7.05
CA GLY A 149 13.36 16.25 5.68
C GLY A 149 14.39 15.62 4.73
N TRP A 150 14.40 16.07 3.48
CA TRP A 150 15.27 15.54 2.43
C TRP A 150 16.76 15.78 2.68
N ASP A 151 17.12 16.84 3.36
CA ASP A 151 18.49 17.23 3.70
C ASP A 151 19.16 16.34 4.75
N GLU A 152 18.36 15.47 5.40
CA GLU A 152 18.83 14.59 6.48
C GLU A 152 18.99 13.13 6.05
N ILE A 153 18.66 12.79 4.80
CA ILE A 153 18.73 11.41 4.31
C ILE A 153 20.12 11.05 3.77
N GLY A 154 20.51 9.78 3.95
CA GLY A 154 21.72 9.22 3.38
C GLY A 154 21.58 8.82 1.91
N HIS A 155 22.65 8.23 1.35
CA HIS A 155 22.63 7.70 -0.01
C HIS A 155 22.02 6.31 -0.05
N PHE A 156 21.03 6.12 -0.93
CA PHE A 156 20.43 4.81 -1.17
C PHE A 156 21.37 3.93 -1.99
N HIS A 157 21.57 2.70 -1.54
CA HIS A 157 22.20 1.66 -2.36
C HIS A 157 21.16 1.07 -3.34
N ALA A 158 21.64 0.54 -4.48
CA ALA A 158 20.77 -0.04 -5.51
C ALA A 158 19.83 -1.16 -5.01
N SER A 159 20.16 -1.78 -3.87
CA SER A 159 19.32 -2.82 -3.23
C SER A 159 18.28 -2.27 -2.23
N GLN A 160 18.25 -0.96 -2.02
CA GLN A 160 17.39 -0.32 -1.02
C GLN A 160 16.33 0.58 -1.69
N ASN A 161 15.71 0.08 -2.74
CA ASN A 161 14.65 0.80 -3.45
C ASN A 161 13.47 1.06 -2.52
N ILE A 162 12.96 2.29 -2.53
CA ILE A 162 11.65 2.60 -1.96
C ILE A 162 10.62 2.09 -2.96
N LEU A 163 9.82 1.10 -2.55
CA LEU A 163 8.71 0.58 -3.32
C LEU A 163 7.38 1.05 -2.73
N MET A 164 6.29 0.86 -3.48
CA MET A 164 4.93 1.13 -3.03
C MET A 164 4.60 0.40 -1.70
N HIS A 165 5.24 -0.75 -1.48
CA HIS A 165 5.13 -1.54 -0.27
C HIS A 165 5.58 -0.79 1.00
N SER A 166 6.58 0.11 0.87
CA SER A 166 7.18 0.84 2.00
C SER A 166 6.45 2.11 2.39
N VAL A 167 5.65 2.70 1.52
CA VAL A 167 5.15 4.07 1.71
C VAL A 167 3.69 4.12 2.16
N ILE A 168 3.40 5.06 3.04
CA ILE A 168 2.07 5.53 3.39
C ILE A 168 2.08 7.05 3.22
N TYR A 169 1.24 7.58 2.36
CA TYR A 169 1.17 9.02 2.09
C TYR A 169 0.00 9.68 2.80
N ARG A 170 0.11 10.96 3.11
CA ARG A 170 -1.04 11.77 3.47
C ARG A 170 -1.96 11.93 2.27
N THR A 171 -3.23 11.60 2.43
CA THR A 171 -4.22 11.59 1.35
C THR A 171 -4.32 12.95 0.64
N GLU A 172 -4.38 14.04 1.42
CA GLU A 172 -4.47 15.40 0.87
C GLU A 172 -3.18 15.83 0.15
N LEU A 173 -2.02 15.27 0.49
CA LEU A 173 -0.80 15.52 -0.28
C LEU A 173 -0.97 15.03 -1.71
N LEU A 174 -1.40 13.77 -1.90
CA LEU A 174 -1.62 13.19 -3.23
C LEU A 174 -2.67 13.96 -4.03
N ARG A 175 -3.72 14.43 -3.38
CA ARG A 175 -4.79 15.23 -4.02
C ARG A 175 -4.34 16.64 -4.40
N SER A 176 -3.38 17.22 -3.68
CA SER A 176 -2.99 18.63 -3.86
C SER A 176 -2.36 18.94 -5.22
N PHE A 177 -1.76 17.95 -5.89
CA PHE A 177 -1.13 18.11 -7.22
C PHE A 177 -1.78 17.25 -8.30
N GLN A 178 -3.04 16.84 -8.11
CA GLN A 178 -3.83 16.06 -9.06
C GLN A 178 -3.13 14.75 -9.48
N PHE A 179 -2.60 14.03 -8.48
CA PHE A 179 -1.95 12.74 -8.71
C PHE A 179 -2.88 11.76 -9.42
N GLU A 180 -2.45 11.23 -10.56
CA GLU A 180 -3.21 10.25 -11.33
C GLU A 180 -2.28 9.32 -12.11
N LEU A 181 -2.35 8.02 -11.82
CA LEU A 181 -1.55 7.00 -12.50
C LEU A 181 -2.12 6.71 -13.89
N PRO A 182 -1.27 6.43 -14.90
CA PRO A 182 -1.73 6.06 -16.24
C PRO A 182 -2.41 4.70 -16.25
N LYS A 183 -3.44 4.57 -17.12
CA LYS A 183 -4.15 3.30 -17.34
C LYS A 183 -3.29 2.33 -18.14
N HIS A 184 -3.48 1.02 -17.92
CA HIS A 184 -2.86 -0.06 -18.66
C HIS A 184 -1.34 0.10 -18.87
N THR A 185 -0.65 0.57 -17.84
CA THR A 185 0.79 0.85 -17.87
C THR A 185 1.50 -0.05 -16.86
N PHE A 186 2.61 -0.65 -17.27
CA PHE A 186 3.46 -1.42 -16.35
C PHE A 186 4.29 -0.48 -15.47
N TYR A 187 4.67 -0.96 -14.30
CA TYR A 187 5.52 -0.25 -13.34
C TYR A 187 4.94 1.07 -12.82
N VAL A 188 3.62 1.20 -12.78
CA VAL A 188 2.93 2.34 -12.18
C VAL A 188 3.19 2.47 -10.67
N ASP A 189 3.58 1.39 -10.01
CA ASP A 189 4.07 1.35 -8.64
C ASP A 189 5.27 2.29 -8.41
N ASN A 190 6.20 2.37 -9.37
CA ASN A 190 7.28 3.34 -9.33
C ASN A 190 6.77 4.78 -9.46
N ILE A 191 5.80 5.03 -10.34
CA ILE A 191 5.19 6.37 -10.48
C ILE A 191 4.49 6.74 -9.16
N PHE A 192 3.77 5.81 -8.52
CA PHE A 192 3.12 6.00 -7.23
C PHE A 192 4.13 6.44 -6.15
N VAL A 193 5.33 5.89 -6.17
CA VAL A 193 6.38 6.24 -5.21
C VAL A 193 7.03 7.58 -5.55
N TYR A 194 7.52 7.73 -6.78
CA TYR A 194 8.46 8.82 -7.10
C TYR A 194 7.80 10.14 -7.48
N TRP A 195 6.61 10.12 -8.07
CA TRP A 195 5.92 11.37 -8.44
C TRP A 195 5.58 12.26 -7.24
N PRO A 196 5.11 11.73 -6.09
CA PRO A 196 4.82 12.56 -4.92
C PRO A 196 6.05 13.16 -4.23
N LEU A 197 7.25 12.57 -4.38
CA LEU A 197 8.43 12.94 -3.59
C LEU A 197 8.79 14.45 -3.63
N PRO A 198 8.69 15.18 -4.75
CA PRO A 198 8.96 16.63 -4.75
C PRO A 198 8.02 17.45 -3.86
N TYR A 199 6.87 16.92 -3.51
CA TYR A 199 5.86 17.58 -2.66
C TYR A 199 5.96 17.16 -1.19
N VAL A 200 6.69 16.09 -0.88
CA VAL A 200 6.92 15.59 0.48
C VAL A 200 7.93 16.49 1.20
N LYS A 201 7.58 16.98 2.37
CA LYS A 201 8.44 17.84 3.21
C LYS A 201 8.78 17.19 4.55
N LYS A 202 7.80 16.58 5.21
CA LYS A 202 7.90 15.96 6.52
C LYS A 202 7.73 14.46 6.42
N MET A 203 8.77 13.73 6.77
CA MET A 203 8.83 12.27 6.70
C MET A 203 9.04 11.66 8.09
N TYR A 204 8.72 10.38 8.21
CA TYR A 204 9.08 9.56 9.35
C TYR A 204 9.41 8.15 8.87
N TYR A 205 10.41 7.53 9.45
CA TYR A 205 10.72 6.13 9.23
C TYR A 205 10.46 5.34 10.52
N LEU A 206 9.54 4.39 10.41
CA LEU A 206 9.24 3.43 11.48
C LEU A 206 9.86 2.09 11.10
N ASP A 207 10.89 1.67 11.85
CA ASP A 207 11.62 0.42 11.59
C ASP A 207 10.80 -0.79 12.05
N VAL A 208 9.81 -1.15 11.24
CA VAL A 208 8.94 -2.32 11.43
C VAL A 208 8.73 -3.06 10.11
N ASP A 209 8.74 -4.39 10.16
CA ASP A 209 8.60 -5.28 9.00
C ASP A 209 7.12 -5.45 8.63
N PHE A 210 6.52 -4.36 8.11
CA PHE A 210 5.07 -4.25 7.96
C PHE A 210 4.52 -5.02 6.77
N TYR A 211 5.03 -4.76 5.56
CA TYR A 211 4.47 -5.29 4.33
C TYR A 211 5.09 -6.65 3.99
N ARG A 212 4.25 -7.64 3.65
CA ARG A 212 4.63 -8.99 3.27
C ARG A 212 4.40 -9.17 1.77
N TYR A 213 5.47 -9.02 1.00
CA TYR A 213 5.46 -9.10 -0.47
C TYR A 213 5.62 -10.53 -0.94
N PHE A 214 4.53 -11.11 -1.46
CA PHE A 214 4.50 -12.49 -1.92
C PHE A 214 5.05 -12.62 -3.34
N ILE A 215 6.08 -13.45 -3.51
CA ILE A 215 6.70 -13.69 -4.82
C ILE A 215 6.89 -15.18 -5.09
N GLY A 216 6.79 -15.53 -6.38
CA GLY A 216 7.07 -16.90 -6.85
C GLY A 216 5.90 -17.61 -7.48
N ARG A 217 4.82 -16.89 -7.81
CA ARG A 217 3.75 -17.39 -8.68
C ARG A 217 4.13 -17.23 -10.15
N ASP A 218 3.67 -18.18 -10.97
CA ASP A 218 3.95 -18.18 -12.41
C ASP A 218 3.22 -17.07 -13.19
N ASP A 219 2.13 -16.54 -12.64
CA ASP A 219 1.24 -15.52 -13.24
C ASP A 219 1.54 -14.08 -12.80
N GLN A 220 2.52 -13.86 -11.92
CA GLN A 220 2.87 -12.49 -11.48
C GLN A 220 3.47 -11.66 -12.60
N SER A 221 3.15 -10.36 -12.62
CA SER A 221 3.67 -9.37 -13.58
C SER A 221 5.19 -9.26 -13.62
N VAL A 222 5.87 -9.65 -12.55
CA VAL A 222 7.34 -9.73 -12.46
C VAL A 222 7.93 -11.00 -13.06
N ASN A 223 7.10 -11.94 -13.54
CA ASN A 223 7.58 -13.13 -14.22
C ASN A 223 8.01 -12.77 -15.66
N GLU A 224 9.24 -13.14 -16.03
CA GLU A 224 9.84 -12.82 -17.35
C GLU A 224 8.96 -13.26 -18.52
N LYS A 225 8.24 -14.39 -18.41
CA LYS A 225 7.32 -14.89 -19.44
C LYS A 225 6.08 -13.99 -19.62
N VAL A 226 5.63 -13.35 -18.55
CA VAL A 226 4.48 -12.41 -18.58
C VAL A 226 4.91 -11.05 -19.14
N MET A 227 6.19 -10.66 -18.93
CA MET A 227 6.72 -9.37 -19.40
C MET A 227 7.04 -9.35 -20.90
N ILE A 228 7.23 -10.52 -21.53
CA ILE A 228 7.65 -10.66 -22.95
C ILE A 228 6.46 -11.00 -23.88
N GLY A 229 5.32 -11.41 -23.34
CA GLY A 229 4.09 -11.76 -24.06
C GLY A 229 3.21 -10.59 -24.27
#